data_9b09be4eaad655479b7f2d26e45c0373
#
_entry.id   9b09be4eaad655479b7f2d26e45c0373
#
_cell.length_a   1.000
_cell.length_b   1.000
_cell.length_c   1.000
_cell.angle_alpha   90.00
_cell.angle_beta   90.00
_cell.angle_gamma   90.00
#
_symmetry.space_group_name_H-M   'P 1'
#
loop_
_entity.id
_entity.type
_entity.pdbx_description
1 polymer ?
#
loop_
_entity_poly.entity_id
_entity_poly.type
_entity_poly.pdbx_seq_one_letter_code
_entity_poly.pdbx_strand_id
1 'polypeptide(L)'
;MKSIERFFRRYILSTIGILILFFLLNILLLGAYFVIAGLGNVKNSNFPIEELSRHIEADSGQFHIDAQAEEILADSGAWAMILNDSGIVIWEQDLPAELARRYTATEVAMFSRWYLDDYPVNIWKRSDGLLVVGLPPGDIVNYYFSFKAGYIRPLLVGIGAVFCINLLLMAYLFIRSTRRVEKAMKPILEGIHQLSEGKPVSLEEKGELAEINSGLNRAGDYLIKKDNTRAVWIRGISHDIRTPLSVILMYASEIEGTSALPPATRRQAGIILRQSEKLKNLVSDLNLTTKLEYSMQPIHKERLNAVESARQALSEILNEEMPEQYELECSEQQPGKEITLTGDDLLLRRMLSNLIRNSMIHNPSGCRIILSVALENGSCIFTVTDDGKGMSEDRLQELNQDKSITSTQESTDDTEHGLGLKIVRQIVKAHNGTVHFSEAHPQGLCVRIALPAVNEIP
;
A
#
# COMPACT_ATOMS: atom_id res chain seq x y z
N MET A 1 0.42 9.59 -20.08
CA MET A 1 -0.19 10.65 -19.22
C MET A 1 -1.69 10.84 -19.42
N LYS A 2 -2.22 10.95 -20.65
CA LYS A 2 -3.66 11.15 -20.90
C LYS A 2 -4.58 10.01 -20.42
N SER A 3 -4.09 8.77 -20.32
CA SER A 3 -4.86 7.60 -19.87
C SER A 3 -5.00 7.57 -18.34
N ILE A 4 -3.92 7.86 -17.63
CA ILE A 4 -3.87 7.95 -16.16
C ILE A 4 -4.80 9.07 -15.66
N GLU A 5 -4.69 10.24 -16.29
CA GLU A 5 -5.54 11.39 -15.97
C GLU A 5 -7.03 11.08 -16.19
N ARG A 6 -7.37 10.35 -17.27
CA ARG A 6 -8.74 9.88 -17.52
C ARG A 6 -9.23 8.89 -16.48
N PHE A 7 -8.40 7.95 -16.02
CA PHE A 7 -8.74 7.00 -14.96
C PHE A 7 -9.07 7.71 -13.65
N PHE A 8 -8.17 8.58 -13.17
CA PHE A 8 -8.39 9.33 -11.94
C PHE A 8 -9.56 10.31 -12.05
N ARG A 9 -9.72 10.98 -13.19
CA ARG A 9 -10.88 11.86 -13.43
C ARG A 9 -12.19 11.09 -13.38
N ARG A 10 -12.30 9.91 -13.98
CA ARG A 10 -13.50 9.05 -13.90
C ARG A 10 -13.75 8.57 -12.47
N TYR A 11 -12.72 8.18 -11.75
CA TYR A 11 -12.87 7.78 -10.35
C TYR A 11 -13.35 8.93 -9.48
N ILE A 12 -12.75 10.10 -9.60
CA ILE A 12 -13.17 11.33 -8.90
C ILE A 12 -14.61 11.70 -9.28
N LEU A 13 -14.93 11.73 -10.57
CA LEU A 13 -16.28 12.04 -11.03
C LEU A 13 -17.33 11.01 -10.53
N SER A 14 -16.99 9.74 -10.49
CA SER A 14 -17.86 8.70 -9.92
C SER A 14 -18.10 8.92 -8.42
N THR A 15 -17.04 9.24 -7.67
CA THR A 15 -17.15 9.52 -6.23
C THR A 15 -17.96 10.79 -5.96
N ILE A 16 -17.72 11.85 -6.72
CA ILE A 16 -18.51 13.10 -6.65
C ILE A 16 -19.97 12.82 -7.03
N GLY A 17 -20.21 12.02 -8.08
CA GLY A 17 -21.58 11.64 -8.48
C GLY A 17 -22.34 10.89 -7.39
N ILE A 18 -21.68 9.99 -6.67
CA ILE A 18 -22.26 9.27 -5.52
C ILE A 18 -22.60 10.26 -4.40
N LEU A 19 -21.72 11.21 -4.09
CA LEU A 19 -21.95 12.25 -3.07
C LEU A 19 -23.11 13.17 -3.45
N ILE A 20 -23.16 13.62 -4.71
CA ILE A 20 -24.26 14.47 -5.22
C ILE A 20 -25.59 13.72 -5.15
N LEU A 21 -25.63 12.47 -5.59
CA LEU A 21 -26.84 11.65 -5.51
C LEU A 21 -27.33 11.49 -4.08
N PHE A 22 -26.42 11.22 -3.14
CA PHE A 22 -26.72 11.13 -1.72
C PHE A 22 -27.29 12.44 -1.18
N PHE A 23 -26.68 13.57 -1.54
CA PHE A 23 -27.13 14.90 -1.10
C PHE A 23 -28.51 15.26 -1.65
N LEU A 24 -28.72 15.04 -2.95
CA LEU A 24 -30.01 15.29 -3.61
C LEU A 24 -31.14 14.45 -3.01
N LEU A 25 -30.86 13.17 -2.75
CA LEU A 25 -31.85 12.28 -2.17
C LEU A 25 -32.21 12.68 -0.73
N ASN A 26 -31.22 13.11 0.07
CA ASN A 26 -31.49 13.62 1.41
C ASN A 26 -32.24 14.96 1.40
N ILE A 27 -31.94 15.87 0.47
CA ILE A 27 -32.70 17.13 0.29
C ILE A 27 -34.15 16.82 -0.08
N LEU A 28 -34.38 15.89 -1.01
CA LEU A 28 -35.70 15.48 -1.43
C LEU A 28 -36.50 14.86 -0.28
N LEU A 29 -35.86 14.00 0.53
CA LEU A 29 -36.42 13.41 1.74
C LEU A 29 -36.75 14.47 2.80
N LEU A 30 -35.85 15.43 3.03
CA LEU A 30 -36.05 16.53 3.96
C LEU A 30 -37.18 17.45 3.48
N GLY A 31 -37.23 17.76 2.17
CA GLY A 31 -38.29 18.52 1.54
C GLY A 31 -39.64 17.83 1.69
N ALA A 32 -39.74 16.53 1.41
CA ALA A 32 -40.96 15.74 1.62
C ALA A 32 -41.36 15.73 3.11
N TYR A 33 -40.42 15.64 4.04
CA TYR A 33 -40.68 15.74 5.47
C TYR A 33 -41.26 17.13 5.83
N PHE A 34 -40.66 18.23 5.33
CA PHE A 34 -41.14 19.58 5.59
C PHE A 34 -42.54 19.81 5.01
N VAL A 35 -42.82 19.30 3.80
CA VAL A 35 -44.14 19.37 3.21
C VAL A 35 -45.16 18.60 4.06
N ILE A 36 -44.84 17.39 4.49
CA ILE A 36 -45.74 16.54 5.27
C ILE A 36 -45.91 17.08 6.71
N ALA A 37 -44.85 17.54 7.34
CA ALA A 37 -44.86 18.05 8.73
C ALA A 37 -45.30 19.52 8.79
N GLY A 38 -44.91 20.34 7.83
CA GLY A 38 -45.14 21.77 7.82
C GLY A 38 -46.57 22.11 7.43
N LEU A 39 -47.18 21.36 6.48
CA LEU A 39 -48.56 21.60 6.07
C LEU A 39 -49.59 21.30 7.17
N GLY A 40 -49.19 20.56 8.24
CA GLY A 40 -50.04 20.28 9.40
C GLY A 40 -49.99 21.30 10.51
N ASN A 41 -49.03 22.25 10.48
CA ASN A 41 -48.73 23.13 11.62
C ASN A 41 -48.79 24.64 11.32
N VAL A 42 -49.18 25.04 10.09
CA VAL A 42 -49.36 26.47 9.80
C VAL A 42 -50.69 26.93 10.36
N LYS A 43 -50.84 26.90 11.67
CA LYS A 43 -51.84 27.63 12.40
C LYS A 43 -51.18 28.83 13.09
N ASN A 44 -50.51 29.65 12.30
CA ASN A 44 -50.01 30.94 12.75
C ASN A 44 -50.27 31.96 11.65
N SER A 45 -51.48 32.47 11.61
CA SER A 45 -51.57 33.87 11.25
C SER A 45 -50.84 34.60 12.38
N ASN A 46 -49.70 35.18 12.06
CA ASN A 46 -48.93 35.98 13.04
C ASN A 46 -49.62 37.29 13.40
N PHE A 47 -50.96 37.37 13.24
CA PHE A 47 -51.72 38.55 13.61
C PHE A 47 -51.83 38.62 15.14
N PRO A 48 -51.41 39.71 15.78
CA PRO A 48 -51.30 39.80 17.24
C PRO A 48 -52.66 40.10 17.89
N ILE A 49 -53.65 39.20 17.70
CA ILE A 49 -55.04 39.40 18.15
C ILE A 49 -55.16 39.53 19.67
N GLU A 50 -54.30 38.86 20.45
CA GLU A 50 -54.32 38.99 21.89
C GLU A 50 -53.87 40.39 22.35
N GLU A 51 -52.86 40.95 21.69
CA GLU A 51 -52.37 42.28 21.93
C GLU A 51 -53.42 43.29 21.53
N LEU A 52 -53.97 43.20 20.35
CA LEU A 52 -55.10 44.01 19.89
C LEU A 52 -56.25 43.98 20.91
N SER A 53 -56.62 42.79 21.40
CA SER A 53 -57.72 42.65 22.38
C SER A 53 -57.52 43.41 23.69
N ARG A 54 -56.27 43.61 24.13
CA ARG A 54 -55.91 44.37 25.34
C ARG A 54 -56.01 45.87 25.14
N HIS A 55 -55.86 46.35 23.90
CA HIS A 55 -55.95 47.75 23.54
C HIS A 55 -57.34 48.21 23.09
N ILE A 56 -58.35 47.33 23.26
CA ILE A 56 -59.78 47.67 23.10
C ILE A 56 -60.43 47.68 24.47
N GLU A 57 -60.72 48.88 25.02
CA GLU A 57 -61.39 49.03 26.28
C GLU A 57 -62.88 49.27 26.13
N ALA A 58 -63.73 48.68 27.04
CA ALA A 58 -65.15 48.88 27.08
C ALA A 58 -65.46 49.75 28.35
N ASP A 59 -65.88 50.96 28.13
CA ASP A 59 -66.35 51.81 29.21
C ASP A 59 -67.79 52.19 28.98
N SER A 60 -68.60 51.86 29.96
CA SER A 60 -70.04 52.24 30.05
C SER A 60 -70.86 51.91 28.79
N GLY A 61 -70.51 50.82 28.05
CA GLY A 61 -71.17 50.36 26.86
C GLY A 61 -70.69 51.00 25.57
N GLN A 62 -69.63 51.81 25.61
CA GLN A 62 -68.87 52.29 24.43
C GLN A 62 -67.53 51.65 24.41
N PHE A 63 -67.07 51.26 23.20
CA PHE A 63 -65.76 50.69 22.96
C PHE A 63 -64.82 51.80 22.46
N HIS A 64 -63.61 51.83 23.04
CA HIS A 64 -62.58 52.78 22.68
C HIS A 64 -61.34 51.94 22.27
N ILE A 65 -60.74 52.29 21.16
CA ILE A 65 -59.44 51.76 20.73
C ILE A 65 -58.39 52.83 20.96
N ASP A 66 -57.23 52.44 21.36
CA ASP A 66 -56.09 53.33 21.47
C ASP A 66 -55.28 53.39 20.13
N ALA A 67 -54.35 54.33 20.06
CA ALA A 67 -53.55 54.53 18.84
C ALA A 67 -52.76 53.28 18.45
N GLN A 68 -52.46 52.40 19.41
CA GLN A 68 -51.72 51.16 19.13
C GLN A 68 -52.62 50.10 18.50
N ALA A 69 -53.87 50.00 18.91
CA ALA A 69 -54.84 49.14 18.27
C ALA A 69 -55.18 49.61 16.82
N GLU A 70 -55.28 50.93 16.62
CA GLU A 70 -55.48 51.50 15.27
C GLU A 70 -54.28 51.19 14.37
N GLU A 71 -53.05 51.30 14.83
CA GLU A 71 -51.83 50.99 14.12
C GLU A 71 -51.77 49.50 13.73
N ILE A 72 -52.08 48.58 14.64
CA ILE A 72 -52.11 47.10 14.38
C ILE A 72 -53.11 46.78 13.28
N LEU A 73 -54.31 47.36 13.29
CA LEU A 73 -55.33 47.11 12.26
C LEU A 73 -54.94 47.75 10.94
N ALA A 74 -54.42 48.97 10.95
CA ALA A 74 -54.04 49.70 9.75
C ALA A 74 -52.86 49.02 9.03
N ASP A 75 -51.83 48.60 9.74
CA ASP A 75 -50.63 47.91 9.18
C ASP A 75 -51.00 46.62 8.50
N SER A 76 -52.03 45.94 9.01
CA SER A 76 -52.48 44.67 8.44
C SER A 76 -53.61 44.82 7.42
N GLY A 77 -54.09 46.02 7.19
CA GLY A 77 -55.33 46.27 6.40
C GLY A 77 -56.54 45.50 6.92
N ALA A 78 -56.56 45.22 8.21
CA ALA A 78 -57.50 44.35 8.86
C ALA A 78 -58.74 45.13 9.31
N TRP A 79 -59.88 44.50 9.24
CA TRP A 79 -61.08 44.97 9.92
C TRP A 79 -61.32 44.21 11.23
N ALA A 80 -62.04 44.78 12.15
CA ALA A 80 -62.37 44.10 13.41
C ALA A 80 -63.83 44.33 13.81
N MET A 81 -64.42 43.32 14.46
CA MET A 81 -65.75 43.42 15.10
C MET A 81 -65.80 42.67 16.43
N ILE A 82 -66.67 43.08 17.31
CA ILE A 82 -67.00 42.35 18.53
C ILE A 82 -68.42 41.87 18.46
N LEU A 83 -68.61 40.55 18.59
CA LEU A 83 -69.91 39.90 18.66
C LEU A 83 -70.27 39.61 20.10
N ASN A 84 -71.53 39.96 20.53
CA ASN A 84 -72.01 39.52 21.82
C ASN A 84 -72.51 38.06 21.77
N ASP A 85 -72.91 37.51 22.93
CA ASP A 85 -73.41 36.14 23.05
C ASP A 85 -74.65 35.83 22.17
N SER A 86 -75.37 36.86 21.72
CA SER A 86 -76.51 36.75 20.84
C SER A 86 -76.16 36.84 19.34
N GLY A 87 -74.83 36.93 19.03
CA GLY A 87 -74.28 37.04 17.67
C GLY A 87 -74.57 38.39 16.99
N ILE A 88 -74.79 39.43 17.80
CA ILE A 88 -74.99 40.80 17.32
C ILE A 88 -73.65 41.52 17.36
N VAL A 89 -73.27 42.25 16.32
CA VAL A 89 -72.13 43.14 16.27
C VAL A 89 -72.39 44.29 17.22
N ILE A 90 -71.60 44.43 18.28
CA ILE A 90 -71.68 45.48 19.31
C ILE A 90 -70.64 46.56 19.13
N TRP A 91 -69.59 46.29 18.34
CA TRP A 91 -68.56 47.23 17.98
C TRP A 91 -67.91 46.79 16.64
N GLU A 92 -67.49 47.73 15.83
CA GLU A 92 -66.82 47.49 14.57
C GLU A 92 -65.78 48.56 14.25
N GLN A 93 -64.72 48.16 13.55
CA GLN A 93 -63.70 49.01 12.96
C GLN A 93 -63.37 48.56 11.57
N ASP A 94 -63.58 49.43 10.56
CA ASP A 94 -63.34 49.20 9.14
C ASP A 94 -64.06 47.93 8.57
N LEU A 95 -65.17 47.57 9.20
CA LEU A 95 -65.98 46.41 8.85
C LEU A 95 -66.63 46.59 7.49
N PRO A 96 -66.47 45.66 6.51
CA PRO A 96 -67.25 45.69 5.28
C PRO A 96 -68.79 45.68 5.53
N ALA A 97 -69.52 46.51 4.82
CA ALA A 97 -70.98 46.71 5.04
C ALA A 97 -71.76 45.42 4.98
N GLU A 98 -71.38 44.47 4.13
CA GLU A 98 -72.00 43.14 3.99
C GLU A 98 -71.85 42.27 5.24
N LEU A 99 -70.82 42.50 6.06
CA LEU A 99 -70.52 41.76 7.28
C LEU A 99 -71.14 42.34 8.54
N ALA A 100 -71.77 43.53 8.45
CA ALA A 100 -72.45 44.19 9.57
C ALA A 100 -73.88 43.56 9.73
N ARG A 101 -73.91 42.30 10.16
CA ARG A 101 -75.19 41.52 10.28
C ARG A 101 -75.16 40.70 11.61
N ARG A 102 -76.29 40.11 11.94
CA ARG A 102 -76.39 39.16 13.04
C ARG A 102 -75.89 37.79 12.60
N TYR A 103 -75.12 37.15 13.41
CA TYR A 103 -74.53 35.83 13.21
C TYR A 103 -75.17 34.78 14.11
N THR A 104 -75.49 33.64 13.55
CA THR A 104 -75.94 32.49 14.32
C THR A 104 -74.74 31.77 14.95
N ALA A 105 -74.93 30.99 16.01
CA ALA A 105 -73.90 30.20 16.61
C ALA A 105 -73.27 29.24 15.59
N THR A 106 -74.03 28.75 14.61
CA THR A 106 -73.53 27.89 13.56
C THR A 106 -72.56 28.64 12.60
N GLU A 107 -72.92 29.87 12.21
CA GLU A 107 -72.06 30.71 11.34
C GLU A 107 -70.78 31.09 12.09
N VAL A 108 -70.87 31.46 13.37
CA VAL A 108 -69.65 31.70 14.20
C VAL A 108 -68.77 30.47 14.29
N ALA A 109 -69.33 29.28 14.47
CA ALA A 109 -68.60 28.03 14.51
C ALA A 109 -67.93 27.69 13.16
N MET A 110 -68.57 28.07 12.03
CA MET A 110 -68.01 27.86 10.68
C MET A 110 -66.85 28.80 10.41
N PHE A 111 -67.01 30.12 10.57
CA PHE A 111 -65.95 31.05 10.23
C PHE A 111 -64.80 31.04 11.28
N SER A 112 -65.07 30.66 12.50
CA SER A 112 -64.03 30.51 13.52
C SER A 112 -62.91 29.55 13.13
N ARG A 113 -63.12 28.73 12.10
CA ARG A 113 -62.09 27.85 11.61
C ARG A 113 -61.06 28.56 10.73
N TRP A 114 -61.51 29.50 9.82
CA TRP A 114 -60.62 30.03 8.79
C TRP A 114 -61.06 31.32 8.14
N TYR A 115 -62.30 31.37 7.61
CA TYR A 115 -62.78 32.41 6.72
C TYR A 115 -64.21 32.78 7.07
N LEU A 116 -64.44 34.09 7.10
CA LEU A 116 -65.79 34.69 7.04
C LEU A 116 -65.96 35.25 5.63
N ASP A 117 -66.81 34.58 4.85
CA ASP A 117 -66.88 34.76 3.40
C ASP A 117 -65.48 34.61 2.78
N ASP A 118 -64.87 35.58 2.09
CA ASP A 118 -63.53 35.52 1.50
C ASP A 118 -62.43 36.04 2.44
N TYR A 119 -62.74 36.47 3.64
CA TYR A 119 -61.82 37.07 4.61
C TYR A 119 -61.23 36.00 5.56
N PRO A 120 -59.88 35.83 5.59
CA PRO A 120 -59.27 35.04 6.65
C PRO A 120 -59.50 35.69 8.02
N VAL A 121 -60.10 34.98 8.96
CA VAL A 121 -60.45 35.55 10.25
C VAL A 121 -59.63 34.93 11.40
N ASN A 122 -59.28 35.80 12.34
CA ASN A 122 -58.73 35.44 13.66
C ASN A 122 -59.79 35.77 14.71
N ILE A 123 -59.98 34.93 15.70
CA ILE A 123 -60.93 35.12 16.77
C ILE A 123 -60.28 35.10 18.14
N TRP A 124 -60.74 35.93 19.03
CA TRP A 124 -60.26 35.97 20.42
C TRP A 124 -61.42 36.14 21.39
N LYS A 125 -61.41 35.37 22.48
CA LYS A 125 -62.42 35.46 23.52
C LYS A 125 -62.17 36.67 24.40
N ARG A 126 -63.19 37.50 24.55
CA ARG A 126 -63.22 38.62 25.51
C ARG A 126 -64.30 38.39 26.56
N SER A 127 -64.27 39.19 27.69
CA SER A 127 -65.31 39.16 28.72
C SER A 127 -66.67 39.74 28.24
N ASP A 128 -66.60 40.58 27.24
CA ASP A 128 -67.72 41.31 26.64
C ASP A 128 -68.24 40.71 25.32
N GLY A 129 -67.59 39.64 24.85
CA GLY A 129 -67.99 38.98 23.64
C GLY A 129 -66.86 38.29 22.91
N LEU A 130 -67.02 38.13 21.60
CA LEU A 130 -66.02 37.50 20.69
C LEU A 130 -65.45 38.57 19.79
N LEU A 131 -64.16 38.87 19.92
CA LEU A 131 -63.42 39.68 18.96
C LEU A 131 -63.15 38.86 17.72
N VAL A 132 -63.50 39.35 16.55
CA VAL A 132 -63.27 38.79 15.25
C VAL A 132 -62.46 39.81 14.42
N VAL A 133 -61.35 39.42 13.92
CA VAL A 133 -60.49 40.26 13.06
C VAL A 133 -60.32 39.55 11.71
N GLY A 134 -60.66 40.26 10.65
CA GLY A 134 -60.54 39.76 9.31
C GLY A 134 -59.39 40.46 8.57
N LEU A 135 -58.62 39.66 7.84
CA LEU A 135 -57.52 40.11 7.01
C LEU A 135 -57.94 40.23 5.55
N PRO A 136 -57.24 41.02 4.74
CA PRO A 136 -57.58 41.13 3.31
C PRO A 136 -57.62 39.77 2.60
N PRO A 137 -58.56 39.59 1.64
CA PRO A 137 -58.63 38.36 0.87
C PRO A 137 -57.39 38.11 0.05
N GLY A 138 -56.82 36.89 0.16
CA GLY A 138 -55.66 36.44 -0.62
C GLY A 138 -54.29 36.61 0.08
N ASP A 139 -54.20 37.39 1.18
CA ASP A 139 -52.95 37.59 1.93
C ASP A 139 -52.51 36.33 2.68
N ILE A 140 -53.47 35.54 3.16
CA ILE A 140 -53.22 34.31 3.90
C ILE A 140 -54.02 33.16 3.28
N VAL A 141 -53.31 32.07 2.99
CA VAL A 141 -53.90 30.82 2.53
C VAL A 141 -53.76 29.77 3.63
N ASN A 142 -54.89 29.42 4.23
CA ASN A 142 -54.94 28.42 5.29
C ASN A 142 -55.16 27.02 4.73
N TYR A 143 -54.21 26.09 5.00
CA TYR A 143 -54.38 24.69 4.70
C TYR A 143 -54.56 23.85 5.95
N TYR A 144 -55.55 22.97 5.94
CA TYR A 144 -55.81 22.07 7.05
C TYR A 144 -55.25 20.69 6.81
N PHE A 145 -54.20 20.36 7.51
CA PHE A 145 -53.65 19.00 7.56
C PHE A 145 -53.82 18.39 8.94
N SER A 146 -54.58 17.31 9.03
CA SER A 146 -54.70 16.55 10.27
C SER A 146 -54.19 15.11 10.07
N PHE A 147 -53.30 14.69 10.92
CA PHE A 147 -52.85 13.30 10.95
C PHE A 147 -53.42 12.59 12.18
N LYS A 148 -53.86 11.33 11.99
CA LYS A 148 -54.10 10.47 13.12
C LYS A 148 -52.76 10.26 13.86
N ALA A 149 -52.73 10.41 15.21
CA ALA A 149 -51.49 10.24 16.01
C ALA A 149 -50.81 8.90 15.74
N GLY A 150 -51.59 7.84 15.37
CA GLY A 150 -51.03 6.56 15.03
C GLY A 150 -50.17 6.54 13.74
N TYR A 151 -50.24 7.57 12.86
CA TYR A 151 -49.39 7.64 11.65
C TYR A 151 -48.01 8.25 11.91
N ILE A 152 -47.77 8.91 13.06
CA ILE A 152 -46.48 9.54 13.40
C ILE A 152 -45.38 8.47 13.51
N ARG A 153 -45.65 7.38 14.21
CA ARG A 153 -44.69 6.28 14.36
C ARG A 153 -44.28 5.64 13.03
N PRO A 154 -45.22 5.14 12.20
CA PRO A 154 -44.84 4.57 10.89
C PRO A 154 -44.17 5.59 9.97
N LEU A 155 -44.50 6.88 10.05
CA LEU A 155 -43.86 7.94 9.29
C LEU A 155 -42.39 8.07 9.68
N LEU A 156 -42.07 8.15 10.98
CA LEU A 156 -40.70 8.23 11.48
C LEU A 156 -39.89 6.97 11.14
N VAL A 157 -40.50 5.79 11.28
CA VAL A 157 -39.89 4.52 10.89
C VAL A 157 -39.62 4.48 9.37
N GLY A 158 -40.59 4.96 8.54
CA GLY A 158 -40.40 5.05 7.12
C GLY A 158 -39.24 5.97 6.70
N ILE A 159 -39.17 7.16 7.30
CA ILE A 159 -38.06 8.09 7.06
C ILE A 159 -36.71 7.45 7.47
N GLY A 160 -36.66 6.81 8.63
CA GLY A 160 -35.46 6.10 9.09
C GLY A 160 -35.06 4.94 8.16
N ALA A 161 -36.04 4.17 7.69
CA ALA A 161 -35.78 3.08 6.74
C ALA A 161 -35.22 3.59 5.41
N VAL A 162 -35.79 4.65 4.84
CA VAL A 162 -35.28 5.26 3.59
C VAL A 162 -33.87 5.80 3.79
N PHE A 163 -33.59 6.44 4.93
CA PHE A 163 -32.23 6.90 5.26
C PHE A 163 -31.23 5.74 5.35
N CYS A 164 -31.60 4.64 6.03
CA CYS A 164 -30.77 3.44 6.12
C CYS A 164 -30.52 2.81 4.74
N ILE A 165 -31.55 2.67 3.90
CA ILE A 165 -31.40 2.13 2.54
C ILE A 165 -30.46 3.02 1.72
N ASN A 166 -30.57 4.32 1.84
CA ASN A 166 -29.72 5.28 1.15
C ASN A 166 -28.25 5.15 1.60
N LEU A 167 -28.01 5.03 2.91
CA LEU A 167 -26.66 4.80 3.46
C LEU A 167 -26.07 3.47 2.97
N LEU A 168 -26.84 2.40 2.97
CA LEU A 168 -26.40 1.09 2.46
C LEU A 168 -26.08 1.13 0.97
N LEU A 169 -26.91 1.81 0.16
CA LEU A 169 -26.65 1.98 -1.26
C LEU A 169 -25.35 2.77 -1.50
N MET A 170 -25.15 3.86 -0.77
CA MET A 170 -23.93 4.65 -0.84
C MET A 170 -22.69 3.81 -0.46
N ALA A 171 -22.75 3.07 0.64
CA ALA A 171 -21.68 2.18 1.07
C ALA A 171 -21.38 1.10 0.02
N TYR A 172 -22.42 0.47 -0.55
CA TYR A 172 -22.26 -0.50 -1.63
C TYR A 172 -21.57 0.09 -2.86
N LEU A 173 -22.01 1.25 -3.34
CA LEU A 173 -21.44 1.91 -4.51
C LEU A 173 -19.98 2.35 -4.24
N PHE A 174 -19.68 2.84 -3.03
CA PHE A 174 -18.35 3.20 -2.63
C PHE A 174 -17.41 2.00 -2.59
N ILE A 175 -17.82 0.90 -1.93
CA ILE A 175 -17.04 -0.35 -1.87
C ILE A 175 -16.82 -0.91 -3.27
N ARG A 176 -17.86 -0.92 -4.13
CA ARG A 176 -17.74 -1.37 -5.51
C ARG A 176 -16.72 -0.53 -6.31
N SER A 177 -16.74 0.78 -6.12
CA SER A 177 -15.82 1.71 -6.79
C SER A 177 -14.37 1.48 -6.32
N THR A 178 -14.16 1.34 -5.00
CA THR A 178 -12.84 1.10 -4.41
C THR A 178 -12.25 -0.25 -4.86
N ARG A 179 -13.06 -1.33 -4.85
CA ARG A 179 -12.62 -2.65 -5.33
C ARG A 179 -12.24 -2.64 -6.82
N ARG A 180 -12.85 -1.80 -7.62
CA ARG A 180 -12.49 -1.63 -9.04
C ARG A 180 -11.08 -1.05 -9.18
N VAL A 181 -10.75 -0.04 -8.38
CA VAL A 181 -9.42 0.57 -8.35
C VAL A 181 -8.38 -0.42 -7.85
N GLU A 182 -8.66 -1.10 -6.74
CA GLU A 182 -7.79 -2.13 -6.17
C GLU A 182 -7.46 -3.22 -7.19
N LYS A 183 -8.49 -3.76 -7.87
CA LYS A 183 -8.31 -4.77 -8.91
C LYS A 183 -7.47 -4.29 -10.10
N ALA A 184 -7.56 -3.01 -10.45
CA ALA A 184 -6.76 -2.42 -11.53
C ALA A 184 -5.31 -2.15 -11.10
N MET A 185 -5.06 -1.82 -9.84
CA MET A 185 -3.72 -1.50 -9.31
C MET A 185 -2.91 -2.74 -8.91
N LYS A 186 -3.57 -3.80 -8.44
CA LYS A 186 -2.89 -5.01 -7.96
C LYS A 186 -1.88 -5.60 -8.95
N PRO A 187 -2.21 -5.82 -10.25
CA PRO A 187 -1.24 -6.35 -11.22
C PRO A 187 -0.02 -5.45 -11.41
N ILE A 188 -0.20 -4.12 -11.32
CA ILE A 188 0.89 -3.15 -11.44
C ILE A 188 1.86 -3.29 -10.28
N LEU A 189 1.35 -3.40 -9.05
CA LEU A 189 2.18 -3.59 -7.85
C LEU A 189 2.93 -4.92 -7.91
N GLU A 190 2.26 -6.00 -8.32
CA GLU A 190 2.88 -7.30 -8.53
C GLU A 190 3.96 -7.23 -9.63
N GLY A 191 3.70 -6.52 -10.73
CA GLY A 191 4.68 -6.29 -11.80
C GLY A 191 5.90 -5.50 -11.32
N ILE A 192 5.72 -4.47 -10.51
CA ILE A 192 6.83 -3.72 -9.90
C ILE A 192 7.65 -4.63 -8.98
N HIS A 193 6.99 -5.47 -8.19
CA HIS A 193 7.68 -6.43 -7.33
C HIS A 193 8.49 -7.45 -8.14
N GLN A 194 7.90 -8.04 -9.18
CA GLN A 194 8.61 -8.93 -10.11
C GLN A 194 9.83 -8.26 -10.74
N LEU A 195 9.67 -6.99 -11.14
CA LEU A 195 10.75 -6.20 -11.72
C LEU A 195 11.91 -5.98 -10.73
N SER A 196 11.59 -5.75 -9.45
CA SER A 196 12.60 -5.59 -8.38
C SER A 196 13.38 -6.88 -8.11
N GLU A 197 12.78 -8.03 -8.43
CA GLU A 197 13.43 -9.35 -8.34
C GLU A 197 14.15 -9.75 -9.64
N GLY A 198 14.21 -8.88 -10.64
CA GLY A 198 14.80 -9.17 -11.95
C GLY A 198 14.00 -10.14 -12.82
N LYS A 199 12.72 -10.37 -12.49
CA LYS A 199 11.84 -11.25 -13.24
C LYS A 199 11.17 -10.52 -14.40
N PRO A 200 10.85 -11.22 -15.53
CA PRO A 200 10.13 -10.61 -16.63
C PRO A 200 8.71 -10.21 -16.20
N VAL A 201 8.29 -9.04 -16.63
CA VAL A 201 6.95 -8.50 -16.40
C VAL A 201 6.18 -8.52 -17.70
N SER A 202 4.96 -9.06 -17.68
CA SER A 202 4.04 -9.06 -18.81
C SER A 202 2.63 -8.69 -18.32
N LEU A 203 2.33 -7.40 -18.38
CA LEU A 203 1.01 -6.87 -18.03
C LEU A 203 0.18 -6.66 -19.29
N GLU A 204 -1.12 -6.92 -19.21
CA GLU A 204 -2.03 -6.71 -20.31
C GLU A 204 -2.13 -5.20 -20.65
N GLU A 205 -1.82 -4.82 -21.88
CA GLU A 205 -1.82 -3.44 -22.38
C GLU A 205 -3.20 -2.98 -22.84
N LYS A 206 -4.24 -3.29 -22.05
CA LYS A 206 -5.63 -2.92 -22.33
C LYS A 206 -6.24 -2.15 -21.19
N GLY A 207 -7.31 -1.42 -21.47
CA GLY A 207 -8.08 -0.69 -20.49
C GLY A 207 -7.50 0.69 -20.11
N GLU A 208 -7.95 1.21 -18.98
CA GLU A 208 -7.68 2.60 -18.56
C GLU A 208 -6.22 2.81 -18.10
N LEU A 209 -5.54 1.74 -17.68
CA LEU A 209 -4.14 1.78 -17.22
C LEU A 209 -3.16 1.19 -18.26
N ALA A 210 -3.61 0.98 -19.51
CA ALA A 210 -2.81 0.41 -20.59
C ALA A 210 -1.46 1.13 -20.78
N GLU A 211 -1.42 2.46 -20.64
CA GLU A 211 -0.20 3.26 -20.79
C GLU A 211 0.82 2.98 -19.67
N ILE A 212 0.34 2.73 -18.44
CA ILE A 212 1.20 2.35 -17.32
C ILE A 212 1.74 0.94 -17.54
N ASN A 213 0.86 0.00 -17.90
CA ASN A 213 1.23 -1.39 -18.15
C ASN A 213 2.27 -1.49 -19.27
N SER A 214 2.05 -0.78 -20.38
CA SER A 214 3.01 -0.71 -21.50
C SER A 214 4.33 -0.05 -21.06
N GLY A 215 4.29 1.00 -20.25
CA GLY A 215 5.47 1.62 -19.68
C GLY A 215 6.27 0.65 -18.80
N LEU A 216 5.58 -0.10 -17.96
CA LEU A 216 6.20 -1.08 -17.06
C LEU A 216 6.78 -2.28 -17.84
N ASN A 217 6.05 -2.80 -18.85
CA ASN A 217 6.55 -3.83 -19.74
C ASN A 217 7.84 -3.39 -20.44
N ARG A 218 7.83 -2.18 -21.05
CA ARG A 218 9.03 -1.63 -21.70
C ARG A 218 10.21 -1.42 -20.74
N ALA A 219 9.94 -0.97 -19.51
CA ALA A 219 10.99 -0.84 -18.49
C ALA A 219 11.57 -2.21 -18.11
N GLY A 220 10.73 -3.24 -17.98
CA GLY A 220 11.14 -4.61 -17.75
C GLY A 220 12.02 -5.15 -18.87
N ASP A 221 11.57 -5.04 -20.12
CA ASP A 221 12.32 -5.47 -21.29
C ASP A 221 13.68 -4.75 -21.40
N TYR A 222 13.69 -3.45 -21.12
CA TYR A 222 14.93 -2.66 -21.13
C TYR A 222 15.92 -3.15 -20.07
N LEU A 223 15.48 -3.42 -18.84
CA LEU A 223 16.35 -3.90 -17.76
C LEU A 223 16.91 -5.28 -18.10
N ILE A 224 16.07 -6.23 -18.54
CA ILE A 224 16.50 -7.56 -18.94
C ILE A 224 17.50 -7.48 -20.11
N LYS A 225 17.22 -6.64 -21.11
CA LYS A 225 18.13 -6.46 -22.26
C LYS A 225 19.46 -5.86 -21.83
N LYS A 226 19.45 -4.89 -20.91
CA LYS A 226 20.66 -4.27 -20.35
C LYS A 226 21.51 -5.30 -19.62
N ASP A 227 20.90 -6.14 -18.77
CA ASP A 227 21.59 -7.18 -18.01
C ASP A 227 22.16 -8.27 -18.94
N ASN A 228 21.38 -8.71 -19.91
CA ASN A 228 21.84 -9.64 -20.94
C ASN A 228 23.03 -9.08 -21.74
N THR A 229 22.95 -7.82 -22.14
CA THR A 229 24.03 -7.15 -22.88
C THR A 229 25.31 -7.09 -22.04
N ARG A 230 25.21 -6.74 -20.74
CA ARG A 230 26.35 -6.71 -19.83
C ARG A 230 27.02 -8.07 -19.67
N ALA A 231 26.20 -9.12 -19.53
CA ALA A 231 26.73 -10.47 -19.38
C ALA A 231 27.38 -11.01 -20.66
N VAL A 232 26.80 -10.73 -21.84
CA VAL A 232 27.42 -11.05 -23.13
C VAL A 232 28.76 -10.32 -23.29
N TRP A 233 28.80 -9.05 -22.92
CA TRP A 233 30.02 -8.23 -22.98
C TRP A 233 31.14 -8.77 -22.07
N ILE A 234 30.84 -9.12 -20.82
CA ILE A 234 31.81 -9.70 -19.88
C ILE A 234 32.32 -11.06 -20.39
N ARG A 235 31.42 -11.88 -20.97
CA ARG A 235 31.82 -13.15 -21.60
C ARG A 235 32.79 -12.93 -22.76
N GLY A 236 32.53 -11.97 -23.64
CA GLY A 236 33.38 -11.60 -24.76
C GLY A 236 34.77 -11.16 -24.28
N ILE A 237 34.83 -10.20 -23.31
CA ILE A 237 36.09 -9.74 -22.75
C ILE A 237 36.87 -10.90 -22.09
N SER A 238 36.17 -11.77 -21.34
CA SER A 238 36.82 -12.93 -20.71
C SER A 238 37.46 -13.87 -21.69
N HIS A 239 36.84 -14.08 -22.87
CA HIS A 239 37.42 -14.86 -23.95
C HIS A 239 38.64 -14.16 -24.55
N ASP A 240 38.52 -12.87 -24.85
CA ASP A 240 39.55 -12.10 -25.52
C ASP A 240 40.82 -11.87 -24.66
N ILE A 241 40.63 -11.86 -23.30
CA ILE A 241 41.76 -11.86 -22.35
C ILE A 241 42.40 -13.25 -22.22
N ARG A 242 41.62 -14.33 -22.22
CA ARG A 242 42.13 -15.70 -22.04
C ARG A 242 43.13 -16.10 -23.11
N THR A 243 42.88 -15.70 -24.33
CA THR A 243 43.74 -16.08 -25.48
C THR A 243 45.17 -15.54 -25.37
N PRO A 244 45.44 -14.21 -25.20
CA PRO A 244 46.77 -13.69 -25.03
C PRO A 244 47.42 -14.18 -23.71
N LEU A 245 46.60 -14.34 -22.65
CA LEU A 245 47.08 -14.82 -21.37
C LEU A 245 47.61 -16.28 -21.47
N SER A 246 46.97 -17.12 -22.22
CA SER A 246 47.43 -18.51 -22.46
C SER A 246 48.78 -18.55 -23.17
N VAL A 247 49.03 -17.60 -24.08
CA VAL A 247 50.34 -17.47 -24.77
C VAL A 247 51.42 -17.02 -23.80
N ILE A 248 51.09 -16.03 -22.91
CA ILE A 248 52.04 -15.58 -21.88
C ILE A 248 52.39 -16.72 -20.92
N LEU A 249 51.40 -17.48 -20.44
CA LEU A 249 51.56 -18.64 -19.59
C LEU A 249 52.48 -19.69 -20.25
N MET A 250 52.28 -20.01 -21.52
CA MET A 250 53.08 -20.96 -22.25
C MET A 250 54.55 -20.54 -22.31
N TYR A 251 54.83 -19.30 -22.74
CA TYR A 251 56.24 -18.85 -22.86
C TYR A 251 56.88 -18.67 -21.50
N ALA A 252 56.17 -18.19 -20.47
CA ALA A 252 56.71 -18.06 -19.12
C ALA A 252 57.07 -19.43 -18.53
N SER A 253 56.22 -20.45 -18.75
CA SER A 253 56.49 -21.84 -18.33
C SER A 253 57.67 -22.45 -19.06
N GLU A 254 57.78 -22.20 -20.36
CA GLU A 254 58.95 -22.69 -21.17
C GLU A 254 60.28 -22.08 -20.68
N ILE A 255 60.27 -20.75 -20.42
CA ILE A 255 61.47 -20.06 -19.91
C ILE A 255 61.85 -20.55 -18.50
N GLU A 256 60.87 -20.70 -17.61
CA GLU A 256 61.10 -21.21 -16.25
C GLU A 256 61.66 -22.63 -16.24
N GLY A 257 61.12 -23.51 -17.09
CA GLY A 257 61.53 -24.92 -17.23
C GLY A 257 62.87 -25.12 -17.95
N THR A 258 63.41 -24.10 -18.65
CA THR A 258 64.66 -24.23 -19.42
C THR A 258 65.90 -24.11 -18.54
N SER A 259 66.50 -25.22 -18.17
CA SER A 259 67.68 -25.28 -17.27
C SER A 259 68.93 -24.58 -17.82
N ALA A 260 69.02 -24.36 -19.16
CA ALA A 260 70.14 -23.66 -19.79
C ALA A 260 70.13 -22.14 -19.58
N LEU A 261 69.05 -21.56 -19.07
CA LEU A 261 68.93 -20.11 -18.81
C LEU A 261 69.44 -19.73 -17.44
N PRO A 262 69.92 -18.48 -17.26
CA PRO A 262 70.37 -17.96 -15.95
C PRO A 262 69.26 -18.09 -14.90
N PRO A 263 69.64 -18.43 -13.62
CA PRO A 263 68.66 -18.60 -12.53
C PRO A 263 67.80 -17.35 -12.31
N ALA A 264 68.35 -16.15 -12.50
CA ALA A 264 67.59 -14.90 -12.40
C ALA A 264 66.47 -14.79 -13.42
N THR A 265 66.72 -15.19 -14.70
CA THR A 265 65.74 -15.16 -15.78
C THR A 265 64.61 -16.16 -15.53
N ARG A 266 64.95 -17.37 -15.09
CA ARG A 266 64.01 -18.41 -14.72
C ARG A 266 63.09 -17.95 -13.57
N ARG A 267 63.69 -17.31 -12.55
CA ARG A 267 62.93 -16.75 -11.40
C ARG A 267 61.95 -15.65 -11.86
N GLN A 268 62.36 -14.76 -12.77
CA GLN A 268 61.50 -13.75 -13.36
C GLN A 268 60.35 -14.38 -14.16
N ALA A 269 60.63 -15.42 -14.96
CA ALA A 269 59.60 -16.17 -15.68
C ALA A 269 58.59 -16.82 -14.73
N GLY A 270 59.03 -17.40 -13.63
CA GLY A 270 58.17 -17.96 -12.60
C GLY A 270 57.29 -16.91 -11.93
N ILE A 271 57.78 -15.67 -11.77
CA ILE A 271 56.92 -14.55 -11.28
C ILE A 271 55.85 -14.24 -12.34
N ILE A 272 56.22 -14.12 -13.61
CA ILE A 272 55.27 -13.85 -14.71
C ILE A 272 54.24 -14.96 -14.78
N LEU A 273 54.65 -16.23 -14.66
CA LEU A 273 53.72 -17.38 -14.68
C LEU A 273 52.72 -17.28 -13.57
N ARG A 274 53.11 -17.10 -12.34
CA ARG A 274 52.22 -16.97 -11.17
C ARG A 274 51.26 -15.80 -11.31
N GLN A 275 51.72 -14.63 -11.77
CA GLN A 275 50.83 -13.46 -11.97
C GLN A 275 49.83 -13.68 -13.09
N SER A 276 50.23 -14.37 -14.12
CA SER A 276 49.36 -14.72 -15.27
C SER A 276 48.30 -15.75 -14.87
N GLU A 277 48.64 -16.75 -14.05
CA GLU A 277 47.67 -17.69 -13.44
C GLU A 277 46.67 -16.98 -12.56
N LYS A 278 47.12 -16.04 -11.72
CA LYS A 278 46.24 -15.22 -10.90
C LYS A 278 45.25 -14.43 -11.75
N LEU A 279 45.71 -13.79 -12.83
CA LEU A 279 44.83 -13.06 -13.79
C LEU A 279 43.82 -14.00 -14.46
N LYS A 280 44.25 -15.21 -14.88
CA LYS A 280 43.35 -16.22 -15.45
C LYS A 280 42.23 -16.61 -14.49
N ASN A 281 42.56 -16.80 -13.23
CA ASN A 281 41.59 -17.13 -12.18
C ASN A 281 40.60 -15.97 -11.94
N LEU A 282 41.08 -14.71 -11.82
CA LEU A 282 40.24 -13.52 -11.66
C LEU A 282 39.24 -13.35 -12.83
N VAL A 283 39.69 -13.53 -14.08
CA VAL A 283 38.81 -13.46 -15.24
C VAL A 283 37.76 -14.58 -15.23
N SER A 284 38.16 -15.78 -14.80
CA SER A 284 37.24 -16.92 -14.64
C SER A 284 36.20 -16.65 -13.57
N ASP A 285 36.60 -16.08 -12.45
CA ASP A 285 35.76 -15.73 -11.33
C ASP A 285 34.76 -14.62 -11.67
N LEU A 286 35.22 -13.57 -12.36
CA LEU A 286 34.35 -12.52 -12.87
C LEU A 286 33.26 -13.07 -13.82
N ASN A 287 33.65 -13.97 -14.71
CA ASN A 287 32.72 -14.61 -15.64
C ASN A 287 31.70 -15.48 -14.90
N LEU A 288 32.12 -16.28 -13.93
CA LEU A 288 31.23 -17.10 -13.11
C LEU A 288 30.26 -16.24 -12.29
N THR A 289 30.78 -15.22 -11.59
CA THR A 289 29.95 -14.30 -10.79
C THR A 289 28.87 -13.66 -11.65
N THR A 290 29.25 -13.18 -12.84
CA THR A 290 28.29 -12.57 -13.78
C THR A 290 27.23 -13.57 -14.24
N LYS A 291 27.62 -14.78 -14.58
CA LYS A 291 26.67 -15.81 -15.01
C LYS A 291 25.68 -16.19 -13.91
N LEU A 292 26.14 -16.29 -12.65
CA LEU A 292 25.29 -16.61 -11.51
C LEU A 292 24.39 -15.42 -11.13
N GLU A 293 24.92 -14.19 -11.15
CA GLU A 293 24.18 -12.96 -10.82
C GLU A 293 22.98 -12.75 -11.76
N TYR A 294 23.15 -13.03 -13.04
CA TYR A 294 22.12 -12.85 -14.06
C TYR A 294 21.35 -14.13 -14.42
N SER A 295 21.47 -15.19 -13.62
CA SER A 295 20.80 -16.49 -13.84
C SER A 295 21.02 -17.06 -15.25
N MET A 296 22.17 -16.77 -15.84
CA MET A 296 22.50 -17.18 -17.24
C MET A 296 23.15 -18.55 -17.34
N GLN A 297 23.49 -19.15 -16.23
CA GLN A 297 24.02 -20.51 -16.19
C GLN A 297 22.94 -21.42 -15.64
N PRO A 298 22.46 -22.40 -16.40
CA PRO A 298 21.66 -23.46 -15.85
C PRO A 298 22.51 -24.20 -14.81
N ILE A 299 22.01 -24.27 -13.58
CA ILE A 299 22.65 -25.03 -12.50
C ILE A 299 22.31 -26.48 -12.76
N HIS A 300 23.32 -27.32 -12.95
CA HIS A 300 23.14 -28.75 -13.11
C HIS A 300 22.93 -29.40 -11.74
N LYS A 301 21.69 -29.29 -11.24
CA LYS A 301 21.33 -29.87 -9.95
C LYS A 301 21.16 -31.37 -10.06
N GLU A 302 22.03 -32.08 -9.42
CA GLU A 302 21.98 -33.54 -9.26
C GLU A 302 22.00 -33.92 -7.79
N ARG A 303 21.68 -35.18 -7.50
CA ARG A 303 21.77 -35.70 -6.13
C ARG A 303 23.23 -36.00 -5.80
N LEU A 304 23.76 -35.35 -4.77
CA LEU A 304 25.16 -35.38 -4.41
C LEU A 304 25.35 -35.84 -2.96
N ASN A 305 26.47 -36.53 -2.71
CA ASN A 305 26.95 -36.79 -1.35
C ASN A 305 27.81 -35.60 -0.91
N ALA A 306 27.35 -34.87 0.11
CA ALA A 306 28.00 -33.66 0.62
C ALA A 306 29.42 -33.90 1.16
N VAL A 307 29.61 -35.05 1.80
CA VAL A 307 30.93 -35.43 2.36
C VAL A 307 31.93 -35.70 1.23
N GLU A 308 31.49 -36.37 0.17
CA GLU A 308 32.32 -36.65 -0.99
C GLU A 308 32.72 -35.37 -1.73
N SER A 309 31.78 -34.44 -1.95
CA SER A 309 32.06 -33.13 -2.52
C SER A 309 33.11 -32.34 -1.69
N ALA A 310 32.97 -32.40 -0.37
CA ALA A 310 33.93 -31.78 0.55
C ALA A 310 35.33 -32.42 0.45
N ARG A 311 35.43 -33.74 0.42
CA ARG A 311 36.69 -34.44 0.27
C ARG A 311 37.35 -34.16 -1.08
N GLN A 312 36.56 -34.10 -2.16
CA GLN A 312 37.10 -33.74 -3.49
C GLN A 312 37.63 -32.32 -3.52
N ALA A 313 36.94 -31.35 -2.92
CA ALA A 313 37.40 -29.97 -2.81
C ALA A 313 38.75 -29.86 -2.07
N LEU A 314 38.90 -30.60 -0.97
CA LEU A 314 40.18 -30.69 -0.24
C LEU A 314 41.28 -31.38 -1.05
N SER A 315 40.95 -32.49 -1.74
CA SER A 315 41.90 -33.22 -2.55
C SER A 315 42.43 -32.36 -3.72
N GLU A 316 41.58 -31.53 -4.33
CA GLU A 316 42.00 -30.58 -5.36
C GLU A 316 43.04 -29.59 -4.84
N ILE A 317 42.88 -29.06 -3.63
CA ILE A 317 43.81 -28.11 -3.01
C ILE A 317 45.11 -28.82 -2.59
N LEU A 318 45.05 -30.03 -2.03
CA LEU A 318 46.20 -30.80 -1.62
C LEU A 318 47.11 -31.21 -2.80
N ASN A 319 46.51 -31.40 -3.98
CA ASN A 319 47.24 -31.72 -5.23
C ASN A 319 47.92 -30.49 -5.86
N GLU A 320 47.61 -29.26 -5.40
CA GLU A 320 48.23 -28.01 -5.81
C GLU A 320 49.36 -27.68 -4.85
N GLU A 321 50.57 -28.28 -4.88
CA GLU A 321 51.78 -27.99 -4.09
C GLU A 321 51.50 -27.03 -2.88
N MET A 322 50.73 -27.50 -1.89
CA MET A 322 50.35 -26.71 -0.73
C MET A 322 51.58 -26.45 0.15
N PRO A 323 51.88 -25.20 0.58
CA PRO A 323 52.96 -24.91 1.49
C PRO A 323 52.79 -25.65 2.83
N GLU A 324 53.92 -26.17 3.39
CA GLU A 324 53.92 -26.96 4.63
C GLU A 324 53.38 -26.25 5.88
N GLN A 325 53.24 -24.93 5.80
CA GLN A 325 52.70 -24.11 6.91
C GLN A 325 51.19 -24.18 7.09
N TYR A 326 50.48 -24.85 6.22
CA TYR A 326 49.02 -25.01 6.33
C TYR A 326 48.67 -26.47 6.62
N GLU A 327 47.73 -26.64 7.58
CA GLU A 327 47.12 -27.94 7.87
C GLU A 327 45.68 -27.95 7.40
N LEU A 328 45.28 -28.93 6.57
CA LEU A 328 43.91 -29.13 6.11
C LEU A 328 43.34 -30.40 6.70
N GLU A 329 42.17 -30.28 7.33
CA GLU A 329 41.47 -31.41 7.95
C GLU A 329 40.02 -31.48 7.46
N CYS A 330 39.55 -32.70 7.20
CA CYS A 330 38.13 -32.97 6.95
C CYS A 330 37.51 -33.66 8.15
N SER A 331 36.52 -33.06 8.77
CA SER A 331 35.80 -33.61 9.92
C SER A 331 34.36 -33.93 9.57
N GLU A 332 33.92 -35.16 9.83
CA GLU A 332 32.55 -35.56 9.73
C GLU A 332 31.91 -35.55 11.12
N GLN A 333 30.96 -34.69 11.37
CA GLN A 333 30.28 -34.66 12.68
C GLN A 333 29.37 -35.87 12.92
N GLN A 334 28.96 -36.57 11.86
CA GLN A 334 28.13 -37.77 11.93
C GLN A 334 28.74 -38.87 11.07
N PRO A 335 29.84 -39.52 11.51
CA PRO A 335 30.50 -40.56 10.72
C PRO A 335 29.57 -41.70 10.35
N GLY A 336 29.54 -42.08 9.08
CA GLY A 336 28.71 -43.16 8.55
C GLY A 336 27.31 -42.82 8.19
N LYS A 337 26.87 -41.54 8.35
CA LYS A 337 25.57 -41.07 7.84
C LYS A 337 25.76 -40.43 6.46
N GLU A 338 25.06 -40.93 5.48
CA GLU A 338 25.06 -40.34 4.15
C GLU A 338 24.29 -39.03 4.16
N ILE A 339 24.97 -37.90 3.92
CA ILE A 339 24.37 -36.56 3.83
C ILE A 339 24.19 -36.22 2.36
N THR A 340 22.96 -36.29 1.89
CA THR A 340 22.63 -36.06 0.48
C THR A 340 21.96 -34.69 0.30
N LEU A 341 22.38 -33.95 -0.72
CA LEU A 341 21.74 -32.71 -1.14
C LEU A 341 21.52 -32.69 -2.66
N THR A 342 20.69 -31.78 -3.13
CA THR A 342 20.51 -31.52 -4.56
C THR A 342 21.25 -30.25 -4.94
N GLY A 343 22.29 -30.37 -5.76
CA GLY A 343 23.14 -29.24 -6.12
C GLY A 343 24.03 -29.49 -7.34
N ASP A 344 24.86 -28.53 -7.66
CA ASP A 344 25.88 -28.60 -8.70
C ASP A 344 27.24 -28.83 -8.04
N ASP A 345 27.79 -30.03 -8.21
CA ASP A 345 29.03 -30.47 -7.57
C ASP A 345 30.20 -29.54 -7.88
N LEU A 346 30.34 -29.13 -9.14
CA LEU A 346 31.42 -28.22 -9.55
C LEU A 346 31.35 -26.87 -8.84
N LEU A 347 30.13 -26.32 -8.70
CA LEU A 347 29.93 -25.05 -8.00
C LEU A 347 30.17 -25.21 -6.49
N LEU A 348 29.70 -26.31 -5.88
CA LEU A 348 29.91 -26.56 -4.45
C LEU A 348 31.40 -26.72 -4.13
N ARG A 349 32.17 -27.50 -4.91
CA ARG A 349 33.60 -27.63 -4.74
C ARG A 349 34.33 -26.28 -4.89
N ARG A 350 33.93 -25.46 -5.89
CA ARG A 350 34.48 -24.12 -6.06
C ARG A 350 34.16 -23.19 -4.90
N MET A 351 32.97 -23.28 -4.31
CA MET A 351 32.59 -22.55 -3.11
C MET A 351 33.53 -22.90 -1.93
N LEU A 352 33.71 -24.19 -1.68
CA LEU A 352 34.57 -24.69 -0.61
C LEU A 352 36.04 -24.31 -0.83
N SER A 353 36.54 -24.50 -2.05
CA SER A 353 37.90 -24.12 -2.42
C SER A 353 38.16 -22.61 -2.25
N ASN A 354 37.19 -21.77 -2.59
CA ASN A 354 37.30 -20.32 -2.38
C ASN A 354 37.40 -19.96 -0.88
N LEU A 355 36.65 -20.62 0.00
CA LEU A 355 36.76 -20.39 1.44
C LEU A 355 38.10 -20.83 2.00
N ILE A 356 38.58 -22.02 1.61
CA ILE A 356 39.86 -22.54 2.07
C ILE A 356 41.01 -21.64 1.59
N ARG A 357 41.01 -21.24 0.29
CA ARG A 357 41.99 -20.30 -0.25
C ARG A 357 41.97 -18.94 0.45
N ASN A 358 40.77 -18.42 0.81
CA ASN A 358 40.66 -17.19 1.59
C ASN A 358 41.36 -17.32 2.95
N SER A 359 41.15 -18.44 3.67
CA SER A 359 41.82 -18.69 4.93
C SER A 359 43.35 -18.72 4.75
N MET A 360 43.86 -19.33 3.67
CA MET A 360 45.31 -19.36 3.37
C MET A 360 45.87 -17.97 3.05
N ILE A 361 45.18 -17.21 2.17
CA ILE A 361 45.64 -15.88 1.75
C ILE A 361 45.68 -14.89 2.93
N HIS A 362 44.68 -14.98 3.80
CA HIS A 362 44.63 -14.08 4.96
C HIS A 362 45.58 -14.47 6.10
N ASN A 363 46.13 -15.70 6.11
CA ASN A 363 47.01 -16.18 7.13
C ASN A 363 48.34 -16.64 6.50
N PRO A 364 49.17 -15.72 5.96
CA PRO A 364 50.42 -16.06 5.24
C PRO A 364 51.47 -16.73 6.14
N SER A 365 51.33 -16.63 7.45
CA SER A 365 52.21 -17.31 8.42
C SER A 365 51.83 -18.78 8.64
N GLY A 366 50.76 -19.25 8.02
CA GLY A 366 50.20 -20.58 8.20
C GLY A 366 49.00 -20.56 9.16
N CYS A 367 48.11 -21.54 8.99
CA CYS A 367 46.96 -21.80 9.87
C CYS A 367 46.47 -23.22 9.66
N ARG A 368 45.71 -23.72 10.63
CA ARG A 368 44.96 -24.96 10.52
C ARG A 368 43.54 -24.62 10.00
N ILE A 369 43.12 -25.32 8.96
CA ILE A 369 41.81 -25.12 8.32
C ILE A 369 41.02 -26.43 8.42
N ILE A 370 39.84 -26.37 9.02
CA ILE A 370 38.98 -27.53 9.25
C ILE A 370 37.70 -27.31 8.40
N LEU A 371 37.47 -28.25 7.47
CA LEU A 371 36.24 -28.35 6.73
C LEU A 371 35.36 -29.44 7.38
N SER A 372 34.23 -29.06 7.93
CA SER A 372 33.27 -30.00 8.52
C SER A 372 31.94 -30.05 7.76
N VAL A 373 31.35 -31.25 7.76
CA VAL A 373 30.04 -31.50 7.14
C VAL A 373 29.09 -32.11 8.17
N ALA A 374 27.93 -31.55 8.32
CA ALA A 374 26.90 -32.01 9.26
C ALA A 374 25.49 -31.95 8.64
N LEU A 375 24.56 -32.73 9.20
CA LEU A 375 23.12 -32.61 8.90
C LEU A 375 22.41 -32.03 10.11
N GLU A 376 21.84 -30.85 9.98
CA GLU A 376 21.11 -30.17 11.06
C GLU A 376 19.76 -29.64 10.54
N ASN A 377 18.69 -29.99 11.26
CA ASN A 377 17.33 -29.50 10.96
C ASN A 377 16.90 -29.64 9.48
N GLY A 378 17.30 -30.73 8.82
CA GLY A 378 16.97 -30.94 7.40
C GLY A 378 17.82 -30.14 6.41
N SER A 379 18.89 -29.50 6.88
CA SER A 379 19.88 -28.80 6.06
C SER A 379 21.26 -29.44 6.17
N CYS A 380 21.95 -29.55 5.03
CA CYS A 380 23.35 -29.90 4.98
C CYS A 380 24.17 -28.65 5.34
N ILE A 381 25.00 -28.77 6.37
CA ILE A 381 25.85 -27.68 6.88
C ILE A 381 27.28 -27.96 6.50
N PHE A 382 27.88 -27.06 5.70
CA PHE A 382 29.31 -26.99 5.48
C PHE A 382 29.88 -25.91 6.40
N THR A 383 30.90 -26.24 7.16
CA THR A 383 31.59 -25.24 8.01
C THR A 383 33.10 -25.25 7.68
N VAL A 384 33.64 -24.10 7.33
CA VAL A 384 35.08 -23.89 7.14
C VAL A 384 35.55 -23.01 8.27
N THR A 385 36.49 -23.52 9.09
CA THR A 385 37.02 -22.82 10.26
C THR A 385 38.55 -22.76 10.14
N ASP A 386 39.12 -21.59 10.33
CA ASP A 386 40.55 -21.43 10.50
C ASP A 386 40.88 -20.91 11.91
N ASP A 387 42.09 -21.16 12.36
CA ASP A 387 42.66 -20.67 13.62
C ASP A 387 43.60 -19.44 13.42
N GLY A 388 43.39 -18.74 12.30
CA GLY A 388 44.19 -17.60 11.89
C GLY A 388 43.86 -16.30 12.65
N LYS A 389 44.19 -15.16 12.06
CA LYS A 389 44.00 -13.83 12.67
C LYS A 389 42.54 -13.41 12.90
N GLY A 390 41.62 -14.11 12.27
CA GLY A 390 40.17 -13.76 12.33
C GLY A 390 39.81 -12.47 11.58
N MET A 391 38.64 -11.92 11.89
CA MET A 391 38.06 -10.72 11.27
C MET A 391 37.45 -9.82 12.36
N SER A 392 37.49 -8.50 12.17
CA SER A 392 36.85 -7.55 13.10
C SER A 392 35.34 -7.73 13.16
N GLU A 393 34.75 -7.46 14.31
CA GLU A 393 33.30 -7.58 14.54
C GLU A 393 32.46 -6.70 13.57
N ASP A 394 32.94 -5.48 13.30
CA ASP A 394 32.26 -4.58 12.33
C ASP A 394 32.19 -5.22 10.92
N ARG A 395 33.33 -5.85 10.52
CA ARG A 395 33.38 -6.51 9.20
C ARG A 395 32.50 -7.77 9.12
N LEU A 396 32.44 -8.54 10.22
CA LEU A 396 31.53 -9.69 10.34
C LEU A 396 30.06 -9.24 10.26
N GLN A 397 29.69 -8.13 10.90
CA GLN A 397 28.35 -7.57 10.82
C GLN A 397 28.02 -7.09 9.41
N GLU A 398 28.92 -6.40 8.72
CA GLU A 398 28.75 -6.00 7.32
C GLU A 398 28.53 -7.21 6.40
N LEU A 399 29.34 -8.25 6.57
CA LEU A 399 29.20 -9.48 5.80
C LEU A 399 27.87 -10.19 6.08
N ASN A 400 27.36 -10.19 7.30
CA ASN A 400 26.09 -10.86 7.64
C ASN A 400 24.84 -10.04 7.27
N GLN A 401 24.94 -8.69 7.09
CA GLN A 401 23.79 -7.82 6.78
C GLN A 401 23.40 -7.77 5.30
N ASP A 402 24.04 -8.52 4.42
CA ASP A 402 23.79 -8.56 2.96
C ASP A 402 23.73 -7.16 2.28
N LYS A 403 24.32 -6.14 2.95
CA LYS A 403 24.52 -4.85 2.32
C LYS A 403 25.50 -5.08 1.18
N SER A 404 24.99 -5.07 -0.05
CA SER A 404 25.81 -5.16 -1.26
C SER A 404 27.02 -4.26 -1.07
N ILE A 405 28.20 -4.80 -1.33
CA ILE A 405 29.49 -4.11 -1.31
C ILE A 405 29.46 -3.04 -2.41
N THR A 406 28.68 -2.00 -2.20
CA THR A 406 28.59 -0.78 -3.03
C THR A 406 29.03 0.46 -2.24
N SER A 407 29.60 0.29 -1.05
CA SER A 407 30.29 1.40 -0.39
C SER A 407 31.64 1.57 -1.07
N THR A 408 31.70 2.54 -1.96
CA THR A 408 32.90 3.22 -2.47
C THR A 408 33.72 3.83 -1.31
N GLN A 409 34.30 2.99 -0.48
CA GLN A 409 35.49 3.36 0.31
C GLN A 409 36.59 2.42 -0.13
N GLU A 410 37.28 2.87 -1.18
CA GLU A 410 38.53 2.35 -1.65
C GLU A 410 39.59 2.51 -0.53
N SER A 411 39.68 1.52 0.35
CA SER A 411 40.94 1.23 0.95
C SER A 411 41.74 0.46 -0.10
N THR A 412 42.82 1.04 -0.54
CA THR A 412 43.71 0.61 -1.64
C THR A 412 44.36 -0.77 -1.45
N ASP A 413 44.04 -1.48 -0.38
CA ASP A 413 44.54 -2.83 -0.08
C ASP A 413 43.48 -3.96 -0.25
N ASP A 414 42.21 -3.64 -0.49
CA ASP A 414 41.08 -4.60 -0.43
C ASP A 414 40.59 -5.11 -1.80
N THR A 415 41.19 -4.70 -2.91
CA THR A 415 40.72 -5.08 -4.27
C THR A 415 40.91 -6.56 -4.63
N GLU A 416 41.76 -7.29 -3.90
CA GLU A 416 41.97 -8.73 -4.15
C GLU A 416 40.96 -9.64 -3.45
N HIS A 417 40.20 -9.15 -2.46
CA HIS A 417 39.49 -9.99 -1.49
C HIS A 417 37.97 -10.03 -1.68
N GLY A 418 37.41 -9.18 -2.52
CA GLY A 418 35.94 -9.06 -2.69
C GLY A 418 35.28 -10.15 -3.56
N LEU A 419 36.00 -10.68 -4.54
CA LEU A 419 35.43 -11.54 -5.57
C LEU A 419 35.14 -12.96 -5.07
N GLY A 420 36.04 -13.54 -4.26
CA GLY A 420 35.90 -14.89 -3.72
C GLY A 420 34.67 -15.07 -2.82
N LEU A 421 34.44 -14.14 -1.88
CA LEU A 421 33.27 -14.17 -1.00
C LEU A 421 31.99 -13.87 -1.78
N LYS A 422 32.05 -13.01 -2.81
CA LYS A 422 30.90 -12.76 -3.70
C LYS A 422 30.50 -14.04 -4.43
N ILE A 423 31.47 -14.82 -4.92
CA ILE A 423 31.22 -16.13 -5.55
C ILE A 423 30.56 -17.09 -4.57
N VAL A 424 31.09 -17.20 -3.34
CA VAL A 424 30.50 -18.05 -2.29
C VAL A 424 29.02 -17.70 -2.10
N ARG A 425 28.69 -16.42 -1.91
CA ARG A 425 27.31 -15.97 -1.74
C ARG A 425 26.42 -16.29 -2.93
N GLN A 426 26.91 -16.08 -4.15
CA GLN A 426 26.14 -16.35 -5.36
C GLN A 426 25.86 -17.86 -5.52
N ILE A 427 26.83 -18.71 -5.21
CA ILE A 427 26.64 -20.16 -5.25
C ILE A 427 25.65 -20.60 -4.17
N VAL A 428 25.77 -20.10 -2.95
CA VAL A 428 24.85 -20.41 -1.85
C VAL A 428 23.41 -19.97 -2.20
N LYS A 429 23.22 -18.75 -2.72
CA LYS A 429 21.94 -18.24 -3.19
C LYS A 429 21.34 -19.10 -4.32
N ALA A 430 22.16 -19.53 -5.26
CA ALA A 430 21.75 -20.38 -6.37
C ALA A 430 21.29 -21.79 -5.93
N HIS A 431 21.76 -22.22 -4.75
CA HIS A 431 21.34 -23.46 -4.10
C HIS A 431 20.26 -23.26 -3.03
N ASN A 432 19.63 -22.06 -2.95
CA ASN A 432 18.61 -21.69 -1.95
C ASN A 432 19.11 -21.85 -0.49
N GLY A 433 20.39 -21.60 -0.27
CA GLY A 433 21.03 -21.70 1.03
C GLY A 433 21.25 -20.37 1.72
N THR A 434 21.89 -20.44 2.88
CA THR A 434 22.33 -19.28 3.66
C THR A 434 23.79 -19.42 4.06
N VAL A 435 24.50 -18.30 4.17
CA VAL A 435 25.89 -18.24 4.66
C VAL A 435 25.96 -17.31 5.86
N HIS A 436 26.71 -17.72 6.90
CA HIS A 436 26.93 -16.94 8.10
C HIS A 436 28.41 -16.93 8.46
N PHE A 437 28.92 -15.75 8.85
CA PHE A 437 30.31 -15.52 9.25
C PHE A 437 30.36 -15.20 10.74
N SER A 438 31.24 -15.88 11.47
CA SER A 438 31.44 -15.70 12.90
C SER A 438 32.91 -15.87 13.28
N GLU A 439 33.29 -15.42 14.48
CA GLU A 439 34.59 -15.72 15.04
C GLU A 439 34.73 -17.21 15.38
N ALA A 440 35.90 -17.76 15.17
CA ALA A 440 36.25 -19.08 15.65
C ALA A 440 36.89 -18.99 17.06
N HIS A 441 36.68 -19.99 17.86
CA HIS A 441 37.32 -20.08 19.19
C HIS A 441 38.53 -21.03 19.19
N PRO A 442 39.67 -20.63 19.78
CA PRO A 442 39.94 -19.40 20.55
C PRO A 442 40.21 -18.17 19.68
N GLN A 443 40.50 -18.33 18.39
CA GLN A 443 40.77 -17.26 17.41
C GLN A 443 40.57 -17.80 15.99
N GLY A 444 40.28 -16.92 15.02
CA GLY A 444 40.12 -17.26 13.60
C GLY A 444 38.76 -16.89 13.05
N LEU A 445 38.48 -17.40 11.87
CA LEU A 445 37.20 -17.18 11.16
C LEU A 445 36.44 -18.51 11.01
N CYS A 446 35.14 -18.48 11.28
CA CYS A 446 34.23 -19.59 11.03
C CYS A 446 33.19 -19.17 10.02
N VAL A 447 33.13 -19.86 8.89
CA VAL A 447 32.12 -19.65 7.83
C VAL A 447 31.20 -20.87 7.77
N ARG A 448 29.92 -20.64 8.07
CA ARG A 448 28.89 -21.67 8.09
C ARG A 448 27.94 -21.49 6.93
N ILE A 449 27.77 -22.53 6.11
CA ILE A 449 26.87 -22.57 4.96
C ILE A 449 25.81 -23.64 5.19
N ALA A 450 24.54 -23.26 5.10
CA ALA A 450 23.40 -24.16 5.20
C ALA A 450 22.72 -24.29 3.84
N LEU A 451 22.67 -25.52 3.31
CA LEU A 451 21.98 -25.84 2.06
C LEU A 451 20.85 -26.85 2.34
N PRO A 452 19.69 -26.76 1.64
CA PRO A 452 18.61 -27.72 1.80
C PRO A 452 19.09 -29.16 1.52
N ALA A 453 18.96 -30.05 2.48
CA ALA A 453 19.23 -31.46 2.30
C ALA A 453 18.04 -32.16 1.66
N VAL A 454 18.29 -33.25 0.94
CA VAL A 454 17.21 -34.12 0.47
C VAL A 454 16.82 -35.02 1.65
N ASN A 455 15.66 -34.78 2.23
CA ASN A 455 15.10 -35.69 3.20
C ASN A 455 14.82 -37.02 2.47
N GLU A 456 15.44 -38.10 2.91
CA GLU A 456 14.87 -39.43 2.61
C GLU A 456 13.47 -39.45 3.23
N ILE A 457 12.45 -39.52 2.38
CA ILE A 457 11.12 -39.89 2.81
C ILE A 457 11.27 -41.35 3.30
N PRO A 458 10.90 -41.63 4.56
CA PRO A 458 11.04 -42.97 5.15
C PRO A 458 10.24 -44.02 4.40
#